data_530557552479a31477c0616a6e802671
#
_entry.id   530557552479a31477c0616a6e802671
#
_cell.length_a   1.000
_cell.length_b   1.000
_cell.length_c   1.000
_cell.angle_alpha   90.00
_cell.angle_beta   90.00
_cell.angle_gamma   90.00
#
_symmetry.space_group_name_H-M   'P 1'
#
loop_
_entity.id
_entity.type
_entity.pdbx_description
1 polymer ?
#
loop_
_entity_poly.entity_id
_entity_poly.type
_entity_poly.pdbx_seq_one_letter_code
_entity_poly.pdbx_strand_id
1 'polypeptide(L)'
;MLTLKSYCWLCHLPLALPATGICSSCQRRLPRLPALCLRCGLPAATNSAECGRCLQKPPPWQHLVCAGDYQPPLSRLLHKFKFSGDTALSVMLARLILLSWLKQHREHGLHKPDILLCSPLHKQRLRQRGFNQSALLAQPLAHWLGCEFDSEALRRT
;
A
#
# COMPACT_ATOMS: atom_id res chain seq x y z
N MET A 1 -21.27 9.90 23.89
CA MET A 1 -20.17 9.61 22.92
C MET A 1 -20.67 9.94 21.53
N LEU A 2 -20.18 11.00 20.90
CA LEU A 2 -20.49 11.32 19.50
C LEU A 2 -19.75 10.32 18.63
N THR A 3 -20.47 9.34 18.10
CA THR A 3 -19.92 8.42 17.08
C THR A 3 -19.79 9.19 15.78
N LEU A 4 -18.59 9.61 15.44
CA LEU A 4 -18.30 10.19 14.13
C LEU A 4 -18.64 9.14 13.07
N LYS A 5 -19.70 9.37 12.30
CA LYS A 5 -20.08 8.51 11.19
C LYS A 5 -18.99 8.58 10.12
N SER A 6 -18.30 7.49 9.87
CA SER A 6 -17.35 7.37 8.76
C SER A 6 -18.04 6.78 7.55
N TYR A 7 -17.68 7.25 6.38
CA TYR A 7 -18.28 6.83 5.11
C TYR A 7 -17.25 6.15 4.21
N CYS A 8 -17.73 5.22 3.42
CA CYS A 8 -16.89 4.54 2.43
C CYS A 8 -16.38 5.52 1.36
N TRP A 9 -15.09 5.56 1.14
CA TRP A 9 -14.46 6.44 0.15
C TRP A 9 -14.90 6.19 -1.31
N LEU A 10 -15.53 5.04 -1.58
CA LEU A 10 -15.97 4.68 -2.94
C LEU A 10 -17.48 4.82 -3.16
N CYS A 11 -18.30 4.35 -2.23
CA CYS A 11 -19.75 4.36 -2.39
C CYS A 11 -20.48 5.33 -1.46
N HIS A 12 -19.75 6.00 -0.57
CA HIS A 12 -20.27 6.97 0.39
C HIS A 12 -21.33 6.42 1.37
N LEU A 13 -21.48 5.09 1.47
CA LEU A 13 -22.33 4.47 2.48
C LEU A 13 -21.62 4.47 3.85
N PRO A 14 -22.39 4.51 4.95
CA PRO A 14 -21.82 4.43 6.29
C PRO A 14 -20.97 3.19 6.49
N LEU A 15 -19.86 3.32 7.21
CA LEU A 15 -18.99 2.22 7.59
C LEU A 15 -19.31 1.73 8.99
N ALA A 16 -19.41 0.41 9.15
CA ALA A 16 -19.55 -0.21 10.48
C ALA A 16 -18.25 -0.03 11.30
N LEU A 17 -17.10 -0.05 10.62
CA LEU A 17 -15.77 0.16 11.21
C LEU A 17 -15.10 1.36 10.52
N PRO A 18 -14.97 2.50 11.21
CA PRO A 18 -14.41 3.73 10.64
C PRO A 18 -13.01 3.53 10.01
N ALA A 19 -12.16 2.76 10.67
CA ALA A 19 -10.78 2.53 10.24
C ALA A 19 -10.65 1.74 8.91
N THR A 20 -11.74 1.14 8.40
CA THR A 20 -11.64 0.37 7.14
C THR A 20 -11.53 1.26 5.91
N GLY A 21 -12.10 2.47 5.95
CA GLY A 21 -12.09 3.44 4.86
C GLY A 21 -12.90 3.05 3.62
N ILE A 22 -12.99 1.77 3.29
CA ILE A 22 -13.86 1.22 2.25
C ILE A 22 -14.66 0.05 2.81
N CYS A 23 -15.94 -0.07 2.42
CA CYS A 23 -16.79 -1.17 2.87
C CYS A 23 -16.39 -2.50 2.18
N SER A 24 -16.79 -3.62 2.79
CA SER A 24 -16.47 -4.96 2.28
C SER A 24 -16.98 -5.20 0.85
N SER A 25 -18.12 -4.62 0.49
CA SER A 25 -18.66 -4.70 -0.87
C SER A 25 -17.76 -3.99 -1.88
N CYS A 26 -17.33 -2.76 -1.58
CA CYS A 26 -16.40 -2.04 -2.43
C CYS A 26 -15.03 -2.72 -2.49
N GLN A 27 -14.54 -3.25 -1.39
CA GLN A 27 -13.28 -3.99 -1.36
C GLN A 27 -13.32 -5.23 -2.26
N ARG A 28 -14.41 -6.01 -2.26
CA ARG A 28 -14.58 -7.18 -3.16
C ARG A 28 -14.66 -6.80 -4.63
N ARG A 29 -15.09 -5.57 -4.95
CA ARG A 29 -15.20 -5.06 -6.33
C ARG A 29 -13.91 -4.41 -6.84
N LEU A 30 -12.87 -4.29 -6.03
CA LEU A 30 -11.58 -3.84 -6.52
C LEU A 30 -11.07 -4.81 -7.61
N PRO A 31 -10.45 -4.29 -8.68
CA PRO A 31 -9.85 -5.12 -9.71
C PRO A 31 -8.89 -6.14 -9.08
N ARG A 32 -9.05 -7.39 -9.44
CA ARG A 32 -8.13 -8.43 -9.01
C ARG A 32 -6.83 -8.31 -9.77
N LEU A 33 -5.72 -8.41 -9.06
CA LEU A 33 -4.42 -8.51 -9.70
C LEU A 33 -4.32 -9.84 -10.44
N PRO A 34 -3.73 -9.87 -11.65
CA PRO A 34 -3.37 -11.11 -12.32
C PRO A 34 -2.30 -11.85 -11.50
N ALA A 35 -1.89 -13.03 -11.96
CA ALA A 35 -0.70 -13.67 -11.41
C ALA A 35 0.51 -12.76 -11.60
N LEU A 36 1.21 -12.45 -10.51
CA LEU A 36 2.36 -11.55 -10.49
C LEU A 36 3.61 -12.30 -10.07
N CYS A 37 4.74 -11.92 -10.66
CA CYS A 37 6.05 -12.31 -10.17
C CYS A 37 6.24 -11.77 -8.75
N LEU A 38 6.51 -12.63 -7.79
CA LEU A 38 6.67 -12.27 -6.38
C LEU A 38 7.85 -11.32 -6.15
N ARG A 39 8.83 -11.33 -7.05
CA ARG A 39 10.04 -10.53 -6.92
C ARG A 39 9.91 -9.13 -7.52
N CYS A 40 9.30 -8.97 -8.70
CA CYS A 40 9.24 -7.67 -9.38
C CYS A 40 7.82 -7.12 -9.59
N GLY A 41 6.77 -7.88 -9.27
CA GLY A 41 5.38 -7.45 -9.41
C GLY A 41 4.86 -7.34 -10.86
N LEU A 42 5.62 -7.76 -11.86
CA LEU A 42 5.15 -7.82 -13.24
C LEU A 42 4.23 -9.03 -13.44
N PRO A 43 3.28 -8.97 -14.40
CA PRO A 43 2.47 -10.13 -14.76
C PRO A 43 3.36 -11.33 -15.08
N ALA A 44 2.99 -12.49 -14.56
CA ALA A 44 3.67 -13.77 -14.78
C ALA A 44 2.67 -14.83 -15.26
N ALA A 45 3.11 -15.75 -16.11
CA ALA A 45 2.25 -16.79 -16.69
C ALA A 45 1.77 -17.82 -15.65
N THR A 46 2.51 -17.98 -14.57
CA THR A 46 2.21 -18.90 -13.48
C THR A 46 2.48 -18.20 -12.15
N ASN A 47 1.90 -18.68 -11.07
CA ASN A 47 2.25 -18.25 -9.71
C ASN A 47 3.67 -18.68 -9.31
N SER A 48 4.54 -18.86 -10.28
CA SER A 48 5.96 -19.13 -10.05
C SER A 48 6.61 -17.96 -9.34
N ALA A 49 7.51 -18.28 -8.43
CA ALA A 49 8.15 -17.29 -7.57
C ALA A 49 8.83 -16.16 -8.37
N GLU A 50 9.40 -16.47 -9.54
CA GLU A 50 10.14 -15.50 -10.35
C GLU A 50 9.80 -15.61 -11.84
N CYS A 51 9.71 -14.45 -12.52
CA CYS A 51 9.56 -14.39 -13.97
C CYS A 51 10.94 -14.52 -14.67
N GLY A 52 10.94 -14.85 -15.97
CA GLY A 52 12.19 -15.02 -16.73
C GLY A 52 13.14 -13.83 -16.66
N ARG A 53 12.60 -12.60 -16.57
CA ARG A 53 13.43 -11.38 -16.38
C ARG A 53 14.16 -11.39 -15.04
N CYS A 54 13.48 -11.78 -13.95
CA CYS A 54 14.10 -11.85 -12.62
C CYS A 54 15.10 -13.00 -12.50
N LEU A 55 14.91 -14.09 -13.25
CA LEU A 55 15.88 -15.17 -13.34
C LEU A 55 17.19 -14.73 -14.03
N GLN A 56 17.09 -13.91 -15.08
CA GLN A 56 18.25 -13.39 -15.79
C GLN A 56 18.95 -12.25 -15.06
N LYS A 57 18.17 -11.29 -14.54
CA LYS A 57 18.68 -10.11 -13.84
C LYS A 57 17.82 -9.82 -12.61
N PRO A 58 18.13 -10.48 -11.48
CA PRO A 58 17.37 -10.29 -10.26
C PRO A 58 17.51 -8.87 -9.70
N PRO A 59 16.42 -8.23 -9.26
CA PRO A 59 16.50 -6.99 -8.51
C PRO A 59 17.14 -7.24 -7.14
N PRO A 60 17.67 -6.20 -6.47
CA PRO A 60 18.34 -6.33 -5.17
C PRO A 60 17.41 -6.72 -4.03
N TRP A 61 16.09 -6.57 -4.20
CA TRP A 61 15.10 -6.98 -3.21
C TRP A 61 14.58 -8.40 -3.49
N GLN A 62 14.08 -9.05 -2.45
CA GLN A 62 13.59 -10.43 -2.52
C GLN A 62 12.13 -10.53 -2.94
N HIS A 63 11.27 -9.63 -2.44
CA HIS A 63 9.83 -9.65 -2.66
C HIS A 63 9.26 -8.26 -2.94
N LEU A 64 8.19 -8.22 -3.72
CA LEU A 64 7.40 -7.04 -3.98
C LEU A 64 5.92 -7.34 -3.70
N VAL A 65 5.32 -6.60 -2.77
CA VAL A 65 3.90 -6.69 -2.43
C VAL A 65 3.13 -5.61 -3.19
N CYS A 66 2.20 -6.03 -4.03
CA CYS A 66 1.29 -5.14 -4.75
C CYS A 66 -0.07 -5.11 -4.07
N ALA A 67 -0.57 -3.92 -3.73
CA ALA A 67 -1.87 -3.75 -3.08
C ALA A 67 -3.04 -3.67 -4.07
N GLY A 68 -2.78 -3.43 -5.34
CA GLY A 68 -3.79 -3.32 -6.39
C GLY A 68 -3.21 -2.76 -7.69
N ASP A 69 -4.02 -2.80 -8.74
CA ASP A 69 -3.67 -2.22 -10.03
C ASP A 69 -3.88 -0.69 -10.01
N TYR A 70 -3.05 0.03 -10.77
CA TYR A 70 -3.16 1.48 -10.92
C TYR A 70 -4.27 1.85 -11.92
N GLN A 71 -5.47 1.33 -11.67
CA GLN A 71 -6.68 1.59 -12.44
C GLN A 71 -7.81 2.08 -11.52
N PRO A 72 -8.85 2.74 -12.07
CA PRO A 72 -10.03 3.07 -11.26
C PRO A 72 -10.63 1.81 -10.60
N PRO A 73 -11.04 1.92 -9.34
CA PRO A 73 -11.17 3.14 -8.54
C PRO A 73 -9.90 3.54 -7.76
N LEU A 74 -8.89 2.69 -7.63
CA LEU A 74 -7.70 2.93 -6.80
C LEU A 74 -6.87 4.12 -7.30
N SER A 75 -6.73 4.28 -8.62
CA SER A 75 -5.99 5.42 -9.19
C SER A 75 -6.59 6.77 -8.81
N ARG A 76 -7.94 6.86 -8.72
CA ARG A 76 -8.63 8.07 -8.28
C ARG A 76 -8.38 8.39 -6.81
N LEU A 77 -8.40 7.36 -5.94
CA LEU A 77 -8.09 7.52 -4.51
C LEU A 77 -6.62 7.92 -4.30
N LEU A 78 -5.70 7.30 -5.04
CA LEU A 78 -4.29 7.67 -5.01
C LEU A 78 -4.04 9.09 -5.52
N HIS A 79 -4.80 9.54 -6.52
CA HIS A 79 -4.73 10.92 -7.00
C HIS A 79 -5.19 11.91 -5.93
N LYS A 80 -6.33 11.67 -5.28
CA LYS A 80 -6.82 12.48 -4.15
C LYS A 80 -5.78 12.51 -3.03
N PHE A 81 -5.24 11.38 -2.64
CA PHE A 81 -4.21 11.28 -1.62
C PHE A 81 -2.94 12.07 -1.97
N LYS A 82 -2.51 12.03 -3.24
CA LYS A 82 -1.26 12.70 -3.67
C LYS A 82 -1.41 14.20 -3.93
N PHE A 83 -2.58 14.65 -4.38
CA PHE A 83 -2.73 15.99 -4.95
C PHE A 83 -3.83 16.84 -4.32
N SER A 84 -4.83 16.21 -3.65
CA SER A 84 -5.88 16.96 -2.96
C SER A 84 -5.65 17.07 -1.44
N GLY A 85 -4.56 16.51 -0.93
CA GLY A 85 -4.23 16.58 0.50
C GLY A 85 -5.11 15.71 1.40
N ASP A 86 -5.88 14.76 0.85
CA ASP A 86 -6.76 13.87 1.61
C ASP A 86 -5.94 12.83 2.39
N THR A 87 -5.19 13.27 3.40
CA THR A 87 -4.30 12.42 4.21
C THR A 87 -5.05 11.34 4.99
N ALA A 88 -6.36 11.52 5.25
CA ALA A 88 -7.22 10.51 5.86
C ALA A 88 -7.29 9.20 5.05
N LEU A 89 -7.00 9.26 3.74
CA LEU A 89 -6.88 8.07 2.89
C LEU A 89 -5.67 7.18 3.24
N SER A 90 -4.68 7.70 3.98
CA SER A 90 -3.46 6.94 4.31
C SER A 90 -3.73 5.64 5.06
N VAL A 91 -4.61 5.68 6.07
CA VAL A 91 -4.96 4.50 6.87
C VAL A 91 -5.62 3.42 6.02
N MET A 92 -6.56 3.81 5.15
CA MET A 92 -7.23 2.89 4.23
C MET A 92 -6.25 2.27 3.22
N LEU A 93 -5.39 3.10 2.61
CA LEU A 93 -4.39 2.63 1.65
C LEU A 93 -3.34 1.72 2.32
N ALA A 94 -2.87 2.08 3.51
CA ALA A 94 -1.97 1.25 4.31
C ALA A 94 -2.63 -0.11 4.65
N ARG A 95 -3.93 -0.11 4.97
CA ARG A 95 -4.68 -1.35 5.22
C ARG A 95 -4.73 -2.25 3.97
N LEU A 96 -4.90 -1.70 2.77
CA LEU A 96 -4.84 -2.51 1.54
C LEU A 96 -3.47 -3.15 1.35
N ILE A 97 -2.39 -2.42 1.63
CA ILE A 97 -1.02 -2.96 1.60
C ILE A 97 -0.86 -4.07 2.64
N LEU A 98 -1.33 -3.85 3.87
CA LEU A 98 -1.28 -4.86 4.93
C LEU A 98 -2.01 -6.15 4.53
N LEU A 99 -3.21 -6.05 3.99
CA LEU A 99 -3.98 -7.22 3.57
C LEU A 99 -3.28 -8.00 2.45
N SER A 100 -2.65 -7.31 1.51
CA SER A 100 -1.85 -7.94 0.45
C SER A 100 -0.59 -8.59 1.00
N TRP A 101 0.08 -7.94 1.96
CA TRP A 101 1.24 -8.52 2.65
C TRP A 101 0.85 -9.77 3.44
N LEU A 102 -0.23 -9.71 4.24
CA LEU A 102 -0.75 -10.85 5.00
C LEU A 102 -1.08 -12.06 4.10
N LYS A 103 -1.65 -11.79 2.93
CA LYS A 103 -1.91 -12.83 1.93
C LYS A 103 -0.59 -13.49 1.50
N GLN A 104 0.39 -12.71 1.07
CA GLN A 104 1.69 -13.24 0.62
C GLN A 104 2.47 -13.90 1.76
N HIS A 105 2.39 -13.36 2.98
CA HIS A 105 2.98 -13.99 4.15
C HIS A 105 2.45 -15.42 4.38
N ARG A 106 1.13 -15.61 4.25
CA ARG A 106 0.49 -16.93 4.40
C ARG A 106 0.79 -17.88 3.24
N GLU A 107 0.78 -17.37 2.01
CA GLU A 107 0.93 -18.18 0.79
C GLU A 107 2.39 -18.49 0.46
N HIS A 108 3.30 -17.60 0.79
CA HIS A 108 4.71 -17.67 0.36
C HIS A 108 5.73 -17.49 1.48
N GLY A 109 5.29 -17.47 2.74
CA GLY A 109 6.19 -17.42 3.89
C GLY A 109 7.00 -16.12 4.01
N LEU A 110 6.47 -14.97 3.55
CA LEU A 110 7.19 -13.70 3.70
C LEU A 110 7.50 -13.43 5.18
N HIS A 111 8.75 -13.11 5.46
CA HIS A 111 9.15 -12.75 6.82
C HIS A 111 8.57 -11.38 7.21
N LYS A 112 8.25 -11.24 8.48
CA LYS A 112 7.90 -9.96 9.07
C LYS A 112 9.11 -9.03 8.97
N PRO A 113 8.95 -7.77 8.54
CA PRO A 113 10.06 -6.82 8.53
C PRO A 113 10.43 -6.41 9.97
N ASP A 114 11.70 -6.20 10.23
CA ASP A 114 12.21 -5.63 11.47
C ASP A 114 12.01 -4.12 11.50
N ILE A 115 12.17 -3.47 10.34
CA ILE A 115 12.04 -2.03 10.18
C ILE A 115 11.35 -1.68 8.84
N LEU A 116 10.49 -0.68 8.86
CA LEU A 116 9.93 -0.07 7.67
C LEU A 116 10.61 1.27 7.38
N LEU A 117 11.01 1.43 6.15
CA LEU A 117 11.54 2.68 5.62
C LEU A 117 10.57 3.29 4.62
N CYS A 118 10.60 4.59 4.47
CA CYS A 118 9.80 5.24 3.44
C CYS A 118 10.66 5.77 2.29
N SER A 119 10.12 5.74 1.07
CA SER A 119 10.79 6.35 -0.08
C SER A 119 10.91 7.86 0.14
N PRO A 120 12.12 8.43 0.05
CA PRO A 120 12.32 9.85 0.29
C PRO A 120 11.69 10.69 -0.84
N LEU A 121 11.04 11.77 -0.46
CA LEU A 121 10.46 12.71 -1.40
C LEU A 121 11.46 13.83 -1.70
N HIS A 122 11.51 14.27 -2.96
CA HIS A 122 12.33 15.43 -3.33
C HIS A 122 11.86 16.68 -2.55
N LYS A 123 12.79 17.51 -2.06
CA LYS A 123 12.50 18.69 -1.20
C LYS A 123 11.42 19.60 -1.78
N GLN A 124 11.47 19.88 -3.09
CA GLN A 124 10.47 20.70 -3.75
C GLN A 124 9.06 20.08 -3.70
N ARG A 125 8.95 18.77 -3.93
CA ARG A 125 7.66 18.05 -3.84
C ARG A 125 7.14 18.00 -2.40
N LEU A 126 8.03 17.87 -1.42
CA LEU A 126 7.66 17.91 -0.01
C LEU A 126 7.10 19.29 0.36
N ARG A 127 7.72 20.38 -0.10
CA ARG A 127 7.22 21.75 0.12
C ARG A 127 5.84 21.96 -0.55
N GLN A 128 5.66 21.46 -1.78
CA GLN A 128 4.39 21.60 -2.51
C GLN A 128 3.24 20.79 -1.88
N ARG A 129 3.53 19.60 -1.33
CA ARG A 129 2.53 18.68 -0.78
C ARG A 129 2.32 18.81 0.72
N GLY A 130 3.32 19.33 1.44
CA GLY A 130 3.30 19.43 2.89
C GLY A 130 3.60 18.12 3.64
N PHE A 131 3.63 16.96 2.94
CA PHE A 131 3.84 15.65 3.55
C PHE A 131 4.49 14.64 2.60
N ASN A 132 5.14 13.61 3.19
CA ASN A 132 5.62 12.45 2.46
C ASN A 132 4.56 11.34 2.49
N GLN A 133 4.01 10.99 1.33
CA GLN A 133 2.99 9.96 1.20
C GLN A 133 3.45 8.59 1.70
N SER A 134 4.71 8.23 1.39
CA SER A 134 5.26 6.95 1.80
C SER A 134 5.36 6.86 3.33
N ALA A 135 5.70 7.96 4.00
CA ALA A 135 5.76 8.01 5.46
C ALA A 135 4.36 7.85 6.09
N LEU A 136 3.33 8.53 5.53
CA LEU A 136 1.95 8.39 6.00
C LEU A 136 1.38 6.97 5.84
N LEU A 137 1.88 6.20 4.86
CA LEU A 137 1.50 4.79 4.68
C LEU A 137 2.32 3.88 5.59
N ALA A 138 3.61 4.14 5.74
CA ALA A 138 4.52 3.28 6.50
C ALA A 138 4.24 3.32 8.01
N GLN A 139 3.88 4.46 8.55
CA GLN A 139 3.63 4.63 9.99
C GLN A 139 2.52 3.68 10.52
N PRO A 140 1.28 3.67 9.98
CA PRO A 140 0.27 2.71 10.43
C PRO A 140 0.64 1.27 10.10
N LEU A 141 1.34 1.00 9.00
CA LEU A 141 1.83 -0.34 8.66
C LEU A 141 2.81 -0.86 9.71
N ALA A 142 3.79 -0.06 10.12
CA ALA A 142 4.76 -0.44 11.14
C ALA A 142 4.07 -0.77 12.47
N HIS A 143 3.11 0.07 12.87
CA HIS A 143 2.30 -0.17 14.06
C HIS A 143 1.56 -1.52 14.00
N TRP A 144 0.86 -1.81 12.90
CA TRP A 144 0.11 -3.06 12.75
C TRP A 144 1.00 -4.29 12.61
N LEU A 145 2.17 -4.14 12.00
CA LEU A 145 3.15 -5.21 11.89
C LEU A 145 3.99 -5.37 13.17
N GLY A 146 3.95 -4.41 14.08
CA GLY A 146 4.77 -4.40 15.29
C GLY A 146 6.27 -4.38 14.96
N CYS A 147 6.70 -3.51 14.05
CA CYS A 147 8.09 -3.30 13.68
C CYS A 147 8.47 -1.82 13.80
N GLU A 148 9.75 -1.52 13.73
CA GLU A 148 10.25 -0.16 13.78
C GLU A 148 9.89 0.63 12.52
N PHE A 149 9.82 1.96 12.64
CA PHE A 149 9.64 2.87 11.51
C PHE A 149 10.66 3.99 11.57
N ASP A 150 11.44 4.15 10.50
CA ASP A 150 12.37 5.26 10.35
C ASP A 150 12.06 6.04 9.05
N SER A 151 11.63 7.28 9.21
CA SER A 151 11.31 8.18 8.12
C SER A 151 12.54 8.89 7.50
N GLU A 152 13.68 8.89 8.19
CA GLU A 152 14.87 9.69 7.87
C GLU A 152 16.06 8.86 7.38
N ALA A 153 15.98 7.53 7.49
CA ALA A 153 17.07 6.62 7.10
C ALA A 153 17.47 6.74 5.62
N LEU A 154 16.54 7.11 4.76
CA LEU A 154 16.78 7.30 3.33
C LEU A 154 16.68 8.77 2.95
N ARG A 155 17.71 9.28 2.27
CA ARG A 155 17.72 10.65 1.73
C ARG A 155 17.85 10.60 0.22
N ARG A 156 17.11 11.47 -0.45
CA ARG A 156 17.23 11.66 -1.89
C ARG A 156 18.31 12.71 -2.15
N THR A 157 19.37 12.28 -2.80
CA THR A 157 20.39 13.14 -3.38
C THR A 157 19.90 13.79 -4.66
#